data_0611144e2d7efedd80d006d2150badbe
#
_entry.id   0611144e2d7efedd80d006d2150badbe
#
_cell.length_a   1.000
_cell.length_b   1.000
_cell.length_c   1.000
_cell.angle_alpha   90.00
_cell.angle_beta   90.00
_cell.angle_gamma   90.00
#
_symmetry.space_group_name_H-M   'P 1'
#
loop_
_entity.id
_entity.type
_entity.pdbx_description
1 polymer ?
#
loop_
_entity_poly.entity_id
_entity_poly.type
_entity_poly.pdbx_seq_one_letter_code
_entity_poly.pdbx_strand_id
1 'polypeptide(L)'
;MENGFELIGSIRNSPRISTEWPLEPQRHYKLSFELESAGAVKLGCTMILGSRKAVHNLRPQQGNARYEIPFFSGDETSIKIDFFNSPESAPVNLKLRNLKLDVLTDADFRKELIPSGDFEEGFSPAAFFFKGDPRIVPCDTFLSGEKALEFTGGKGKELRSRPLPVRIGKTYRLKFSAASAKGKAGAAAGIQFWSPFGHKGKHFYRQTRLALIETPQDFSIEITVPPASEAPDAADGVVLLNFYSGEENAVIRIDALSFREVETK
;
A
#
# COMPACT_ATOMS: atom_id res chain seq x y z
N MET A 1 24.58 3.21 14.98
CA MET A 1 24.05 2.20 15.91
C MET A 1 22.79 1.64 15.25
N GLU A 2 22.79 0.37 14.88
CA GLU A 2 21.58 -0.30 14.39
C GLU A 2 20.62 -0.45 15.56
N ASN A 3 19.54 0.33 15.56
CA ASN A 3 18.47 0.18 16.54
C ASN A 3 17.59 -1.01 16.11
N GLY A 4 17.98 -2.20 16.52
CA GLY A 4 17.21 -3.42 16.30
C GLY A 4 16.61 -3.91 17.62
N PHE A 5 15.33 -4.32 17.59
CA PHE A 5 14.66 -4.98 18.70
C PHE A 5 14.32 -6.42 18.29
N GLU A 6 14.56 -7.36 19.18
CA GLU A 6 14.16 -8.74 18.97
C GLU A 6 12.92 -9.04 19.82
N LEU A 7 11.84 -9.47 19.16
CA LEU A 7 10.63 -9.95 19.83
C LEU A 7 10.67 -11.47 19.87
N ILE A 8 11.02 -12.02 21.03
CA ILE A 8 10.95 -13.45 21.30
C ILE A 8 9.68 -13.72 22.11
N GLY A 9 8.70 -14.39 21.50
CA GLY A 9 7.42 -14.66 22.14
C GLY A 9 7.11 -16.14 22.27
N SER A 10 6.53 -16.53 23.42
CA SER A 10 5.84 -17.80 23.60
C SER A 10 4.33 -17.56 23.62
N ILE A 11 3.54 -18.64 23.38
CA ILE A 11 2.06 -18.60 23.38
C ILE A 11 1.48 -18.02 24.69
N ARG A 12 2.23 -18.05 25.80
CA ARG A 12 1.76 -17.57 27.12
C ARG A 12 2.09 -16.11 27.41
N ASN A 13 3.07 -15.54 26.72
CA ASN A 13 3.48 -14.14 26.89
C ASN A 13 3.47 -13.47 25.53
N SER A 14 2.51 -12.58 25.29
CA SER A 14 2.52 -11.74 24.08
C SER A 14 3.48 -10.59 24.31
N PRO A 15 4.76 -10.69 23.88
CA PRO A 15 5.71 -9.60 24.03
C PRO A 15 5.17 -8.39 23.29
N ARG A 16 5.33 -7.22 23.92
CA ARG A 16 4.90 -5.94 23.36
C ARG A 16 6.05 -4.99 23.40
N ILE A 17 6.30 -4.33 22.29
CA ILE A 17 7.17 -3.15 22.24
C ILE A 17 6.27 -1.95 22.01
N SER A 18 6.38 -0.98 22.90
CA SER A 18 5.63 0.27 22.84
C SER A 18 6.60 1.43 22.74
N THR A 19 6.34 2.34 21.84
CA THR A 19 7.09 3.59 21.69
C THR A 19 6.12 4.74 21.43
N GLU A 20 6.49 5.93 21.87
CA GLU A 20 5.76 7.16 21.61
C GLU A 20 6.73 8.19 21.03
N TRP A 21 6.28 8.87 19.97
CA TRP A 21 7.05 9.91 19.30
C TRP A 21 6.31 11.24 19.29
N PRO A 22 7.02 12.34 19.50
CA PRO A 22 6.48 13.68 19.30
C PRO A 22 6.22 13.91 17.81
N LEU A 23 5.17 14.67 17.51
CA LEU A 23 4.80 15.10 16.19
C LEU A 23 4.67 16.62 16.13
N GLU A 24 4.95 17.20 14.97
CA GLU A 24 4.49 18.52 14.62
C GLU A 24 3.06 18.40 14.08
N PRO A 25 2.12 19.26 14.52
CA PRO A 25 0.78 19.31 13.92
C PRO A 25 0.81 19.68 12.44
N GLN A 26 -0.23 19.24 11.71
CA GLN A 26 -0.43 19.58 10.29
C GLN A 26 0.73 19.12 9.38
N ARG A 27 1.34 17.98 9.71
CA ARG A 27 2.44 17.36 8.93
C ARG A 27 2.09 15.97 8.46
N HIS A 28 2.63 15.62 7.33
CA HIS A 28 2.62 14.25 6.83
C HIS A 28 3.85 13.50 7.32
N TYR A 29 3.64 12.29 7.77
CA TYR A 29 4.67 11.39 8.28
C TYR A 29 4.64 10.06 7.55
N LYS A 30 5.76 9.35 7.62
CA LYS A 30 5.87 7.97 7.19
C LYS A 30 6.54 7.15 8.28
N LEU A 31 5.79 6.20 8.86
CA LEU A 31 6.34 5.17 9.71
C LEU A 31 6.96 4.08 8.81
N SER A 32 8.23 3.78 8.98
CA SER A 32 8.91 2.71 8.26
C SER A 32 9.62 1.77 9.22
N PHE A 33 9.61 0.48 8.90
CA PHE A 33 10.30 -0.56 9.67
C PHE A 33 10.50 -1.82 8.83
N GLU A 34 11.41 -2.66 9.28
CA GLU A 34 11.69 -3.96 8.69
C GLU A 34 11.39 -5.07 9.68
N LEU A 35 10.78 -6.15 9.19
CA LEU A 35 10.52 -7.36 9.96
C LEU A 35 11.29 -8.52 9.33
N GLU A 36 12.14 -9.17 10.12
CA GLU A 36 12.79 -10.43 9.78
C GLU A 36 12.11 -11.55 10.53
N SER A 37 11.64 -12.57 9.82
CA SER A 37 10.96 -13.73 10.40
C SER A 37 11.51 -15.04 9.84
N ALA A 38 11.68 -16.03 10.69
CA ALA A 38 12.06 -17.38 10.29
C ALA A 38 10.91 -18.18 9.66
N GLY A 39 9.67 -17.68 9.72
CA GLY A 39 8.47 -18.32 9.17
C GLY A 39 7.30 -17.36 9.03
N ALA A 40 6.18 -17.85 8.52
CA ALA A 40 4.96 -17.05 8.43
C ALA A 40 4.41 -16.75 9.84
N VAL A 41 4.31 -15.48 10.18
CA VAL A 41 3.81 -15.03 11.48
C VAL A 41 2.71 -13.98 11.30
N LYS A 42 1.89 -13.81 12.35
CA LYS A 42 0.97 -12.69 12.46
C LYS A 42 1.49 -11.75 13.53
N LEU A 43 1.89 -10.55 13.13
CA LEU A 43 2.27 -9.47 14.02
C LEU A 43 1.20 -8.39 13.98
N GLY A 44 0.81 -7.89 15.14
CA GLY A 44 0.00 -6.68 15.24
C GLY A 44 0.88 -5.44 15.38
N CYS A 45 0.56 -4.39 14.62
CA CYS A 45 1.08 -3.05 14.83
C CYS A 45 -0.11 -2.14 15.13
N THR A 46 -0.21 -1.66 16.36
CA THR A 46 -1.24 -0.67 16.73
C THR A 46 -0.66 0.72 16.59
N MET A 47 -1.35 1.57 15.85
CA MET A 47 -1.07 3.00 15.78
C MET A 47 -2.17 3.74 16.53
N ILE A 48 -1.79 4.65 17.43
CA ILE A 48 -2.70 5.47 18.23
C ILE A 48 -2.31 6.94 18.02
N LEU A 49 -3.21 7.72 17.48
CA LEU A 49 -3.03 9.14 17.18
C LEU A 49 -4.22 9.91 17.76
N GLY A 50 -4.03 10.51 18.95
CA GLY A 50 -5.12 11.09 19.73
C GLY A 50 -6.19 10.05 20.06
N SER A 51 -7.43 10.31 19.66
CA SER A 51 -8.56 9.38 19.82
C SER A 51 -8.63 8.31 18.72
N ARG A 52 -7.82 8.42 17.68
CA ARG A 52 -7.81 7.49 16.54
C ARG A 52 -6.90 6.29 16.83
N LYS A 53 -7.38 5.10 16.58
CA LYS A 53 -6.63 3.86 16.83
C LYS A 53 -6.93 2.83 15.76
N ALA A 54 -5.91 2.21 15.24
CA ALA A 54 -6.04 1.04 14.36
C ALA A 54 -4.99 -0.02 14.65
N VAL A 55 -5.34 -1.24 14.34
CA VAL A 55 -4.44 -2.40 14.38
C VAL A 55 -4.15 -2.85 12.96
N HIS A 56 -2.90 -2.80 12.56
CA HIS A 56 -2.42 -3.35 11.32
C HIS A 56 -1.96 -4.78 11.53
N ASN A 57 -2.62 -5.73 10.89
CA ASN A 57 -2.21 -7.12 10.90
C ASN A 57 -1.11 -7.32 9.85
N LEU A 58 0.12 -7.38 10.31
CA LEU A 58 1.28 -7.61 9.48
C LEU A 58 1.48 -9.12 9.32
N ARG A 59 1.74 -9.55 8.09
CA ARG A 59 1.98 -10.96 7.77
C ARG A 59 3.29 -11.07 7.01
N PRO A 60 4.45 -10.90 7.70
CA PRO A 60 5.71 -11.19 7.05
C PRO A 60 5.75 -12.64 6.64
N GLN A 61 6.11 -12.89 5.41
CA GLN A 61 6.50 -14.22 4.96
C GLN A 61 7.92 -14.49 5.45
N GLN A 62 8.41 -15.72 5.28
CA GLN A 62 9.80 -16.06 5.61
C GLN A 62 10.76 -15.06 4.93
N GLY A 63 11.69 -14.51 5.71
CA GLY A 63 12.69 -13.54 5.26
C GLY A 63 12.41 -12.12 5.78
N ASN A 64 12.91 -11.12 5.06
CA ASN A 64 12.81 -9.71 5.41
C ASN A 64 11.63 -9.06 4.68
N ALA A 65 10.78 -8.36 5.43
CA ALA A 65 9.71 -7.55 4.87
C ALA A 65 9.82 -6.10 5.37
N ARG A 66 9.82 -5.15 4.44
CA ARG A 66 9.78 -3.72 4.74
C ARG A 66 8.33 -3.23 4.70
N TYR A 67 7.99 -2.41 5.68
CA TYR A 67 6.68 -1.77 5.80
C TYR A 67 6.83 -0.26 5.82
N GLU A 68 5.93 0.42 5.12
CA GLU A 68 5.82 1.86 5.11
C GLU A 68 4.35 2.24 5.28
N ILE A 69 4.04 3.04 6.29
CA ILE A 69 2.69 3.48 6.62
C ILE A 69 2.68 5.00 6.68
N PRO A 70 2.26 5.68 5.62
CA PRO A 70 2.10 7.12 5.64
C PRO A 70 0.84 7.52 6.42
N PHE A 71 0.87 8.70 7.04
CA PHE A 71 -0.28 9.30 7.71
C PHE A 71 -0.13 10.83 7.84
N PHE A 72 -1.23 11.49 8.12
CA PHE A 72 -1.27 12.91 8.43
C PHE A 72 -1.56 13.12 9.92
N SER A 73 -0.78 13.98 10.60
CA SER A 73 -0.90 14.20 12.05
C SER A 73 -2.22 14.92 12.43
N GLY A 74 -2.75 15.76 11.56
CA GLY A 74 -3.82 16.67 11.95
C GLY A 74 -3.31 17.61 13.06
N ASP A 75 -4.09 17.80 14.11
CA ASP A 75 -3.74 18.65 15.26
C ASP A 75 -2.99 17.89 16.38
N GLU A 76 -2.69 16.61 16.17
CA GLU A 76 -2.07 15.78 17.20
C GLU A 76 -0.56 16.04 17.31
N THR A 77 -0.06 15.98 18.53
CA THR A 77 1.33 16.29 18.89
C THR A 77 2.16 15.06 19.26
N SER A 78 1.54 13.88 19.31
CA SER A 78 2.26 12.62 19.52
C SER A 78 1.56 11.44 18.84
N ILE A 79 2.34 10.39 18.57
CA ILE A 79 1.84 9.09 18.12
C ILE A 79 2.42 7.99 18.97
N LYS A 80 1.57 7.09 19.44
CA LYS A 80 1.99 5.86 20.10
C LYS A 80 1.89 4.68 19.15
N ILE A 81 2.93 3.86 19.11
CA ILE A 81 3.02 2.67 18.28
C ILE A 81 3.34 1.47 19.16
N ASP A 82 2.52 0.45 19.05
CA ASP A 82 2.68 -0.79 19.79
C ASP A 82 2.83 -1.96 18.80
N PHE A 83 3.91 -2.70 18.89
CA PHE A 83 4.06 -3.98 18.22
C PHE A 83 3.78 -5.11 19.19
N PHE A 84 3.02 -6.11 18.77
CA PHE A 84 2.67 -7.24 19.63
C PHE A 84 2.48 -8.51 18.79
N ASN A 85 2.83 -9.65 19.36
CA ASN A 85 2.57 -10.92 18.70
C ASN A 85 1.09 -11.30 18.83
N SER A 86 0.48 -11.77 17.75
CA SER A 86 -0.87 -12.32 17.82
C SER A 86 -0.86 -13.64 18.62
N PRO A 87 -1.80 -13.83 19.56
CA PRO A 87 -1.88 -15.08 20.35
C PRO A 87 -2.12 -16.33 19.50
N GLU A 88 -2.55 -16.18 18.25
CA GLU A 88 -2.72 -17.28 17.29
C GLU A 88 -1.41 -17.71 16.60
N SER A 89 -0.31 -16.97 16.83
CA SER A 89 0.98 -17.29 16.20
C SER A 89 1.75 -18.29 17.06
N ALA A 90 2.34 -19.30 16.42
CA ALA A 90 3.34 -20.14 17.07
C ALA A 90 4.51 -19.28 17.60
N PRO A 91 5.29 -19.74 18.60
CA PRO A 91 6.49 -19.03 19.03
C PRO A 91 7.43 -18.84 17.84
N VAL A 92 7.71 -17.60 17.50
CA VAL A 92 8.54 -17.25 16.35
C VAL A 92 9.52 -16.17 16.76
N ASN A 93 10.78 -16.34 16.37
CA ASN A 93 11.76 -15.28 16.47
C ASN A 93 11.45 -14.25 15.40
N LEU A 94 11.04 -13.08 15.83
CA LEU A 94 10.78 -11.93 14.99
C LEU A 94 11.73 -10.81 15.37
N LYS A 95 12.47 -10.28 14.39
CA LYS A 95 13.32 -9.12 14.58
C LYS A 95 12.68 -7.91 13.94
N LEU A 96 12.46 -6.87 14.73
CA LEU A 96 12.06 -5.54 14.27
C LEU A 96 13.32 -4.68 14.14
N ARG A 97 13.56 -4.15 12.94
CA ARG A 97 14.72 -3.32 12.63
C ARG A 97 14.33 -2.02 11.93
N ASN A 98 15.22 -1.06 11.93
CA ASN A 98 15.11 0.18 11.16
C ASN A 98 13.79 0.92 11.38
N LEU A 99 13.27 0.88 12.64
CA LEU A 99 12.07 1.60 13.01
C LEU A 99 12.34 3.12 12.96
N LYS A 100 11.64 3.83 12.06
CA LYS A 100 11.82 5.26 11.80
C LYS A 100 10.48 5.94 11.64
N LEU A 101 10.44 7.19 12.00
CA LEU A 101 9.35 8.11 11.73
C LEU A 101 9.91 9.33 11.00
N ASP A 102 9.66 9.42 9.71
CA ASP A 102 10.16 10.48 8.85
C ASP A 102 9.04 11.48 8.54
N VAL A 103 9.36 12.77 8.56
CA VAL A 103 8.48 13.83 8.03
C VAL A 103 8.55 13.79 6.51
N LEU A 104 7.40 13.75 5.85
CA LEU A 104 7.32 13.85 4.40
C LEU A 104 7.39 15.32 3.96
N THR A 105 8.27 15.60 3.01
CA THR A 105 8.48 16.93 2.43
C THR A 105 7.73 17.08 1.10
N ASP A 106 7.65 18.30 0.58
CA ASP A 106 7.07 18.55 -0.74
C ASP A 106 7.74 17.73 -1.86
N ALA A 107 9.04 17.50 -1.76
CA ALA A 107 9.77 16.67 -2.71
C ALA A 107 9.30 15.21 -2.69
N ASP A 108 8.87 14.69 -1.54
CA ASP A 108 8.38 13.32 -1.41
C ASP A 108 7.04 13.10 -2.12
N PHE A 109 6.20 14.13 -2.25
CA PHE A 109 4.93 14.07 -2.97
C PHE A 109 5.06 14.28 -4.48
N ARG A 110 6.12 14.95 -4.93
CA ARG A 110 6.35 15.25 -6.36
C ARG A 110 7.03 14.11 -7.12
N LYS A 111 7.68 13.20 -6.42
CA LYS A 111 8.32 12.03 -7.04
C LYS A 111 7.29 10.97 -7.45
N GLU A 112 7.75 9.97 -8.19
CA GLU A 112 6.98 8.76 -8.43
C GLU A 112 6.69 8.04 -7.11
N LEU A 113 5.40 7.81 -6.82
CA LEU A 113 4.97 7.19 -5.56
C LEU A 113 4.92 5.67 -5.63
N ILE A 114 5.02 5.09 -6.82
CA ILE A 114 5.07 3.63 -7.03
C ILE A 114 6.48 3.26 -7.48
N PRO A 115 7.31 2.69 -6.61
CA PRO A 115 8.60 2.19 -7.02
C PRO A 115 8.44 0.94 -7.90
N SER A 116 9.28 0.84 -8.94
CA SER A 116 9.33 -0.33 -9.83
C SER A 116 7.98 -0.68 -10.49
N GLY A 117 7.21 0.33 -10.91
CA GLY A 117 5.94 0.14 -11.58
C GLY A 117 6.07 -0.39 -13.03
N ASP A 118 7.29 -0.47 -13.55
CA ASP A 118 7.68 -1.10 -14.81
C ASP A 118 7.94 -2.62 -14.69
N PHE A 119 7.98 -3.15 -13.46
CA PHE A 119 8.17 -4.57 -13.11
C PHE A 119 9.46 -5.22 -13.65
N GLU A 120 10.40 -4.48 -14.22
CA GLU A 120 11.63 -5.01 -14.81
C GLU A 120 12.54 -5.68 -13.79
N GLU A 121 12.62 -5.15 -12.58
CA GLU A 121 13.34 -5.73 -11.45
C GLU A 121 12.55 -6.79 -10.69
N GLY A 122 11.36 -7.14 -11.17
CA GLY A 122 10.47 -8.08 -10.54
C GLY A 122 9.42 -7.40 -9.66
N PHE A 123 8.71 -8.23 -8.91
CA PHE A 123 7.66 -7.77 -8.01
C PHE A 123 8.23 -7.22 -6.70
N SER A 124 7.89 -5.98 -6.38
CA SER A 124 8.24 -5.39 -5.09
C SER A 124 7.11 -5.58 -4.06
N PRO A 125 7.26 -6.46 -3.04
CA PRO A 125 6.30 -6.56 -1.95
C PRO A 125 6.15 -5.27 -1.15
N ALA A 126 7.11 -4.34 -1.28
CA ALA A 126 7.03 -3.02 -0.66
C ALA A 126 6.06 -2.09 -1.39
N ALA A 127 5.81 -2.29 -2.70
CA ALA A 127 4.91 -1.47 -3.48
C ALA A 127 3.47 -1.99 -3.52
N PHE A 128 3.28 -3.32 -3.41
CA PHE A 128 1.98 -3.95 -3.65
C PHE A 128 1.60 -5.00 -2.60
N PHE A 129 0.31 -5.19 -2.49
CA PHE A 129 -0.32 -6.25 -1.73
C PHE A 129 -1.28 -7.02 -2.66
N PHE A 130 -1.32 -8.35 -2.55
CA PHE A 130 -2.18 -9.16 -3.42
C PHE A 130 -3.18 -9.99 -2.63
N LYS A 131 -4.36 -10.12 -3.25
CA LYS A 131 -5.24 -11.27 -3.04
C LYS A 131 -5.36 -11.97 -4.39
N GLY A 132 -4.64 -13.04 -4.58
CA GLY A 132 -4.56 -13.78 -5.83
C GLY A 132 -3.19 -14.38 -6.04
N ASP A 133 -2.92 -14.77 -7.24
CA ASP A 133 -1.68 -15.41 -7.66
C ASP A 133 -0.97 -14.54 -8.74
N PRO A 134 -0.33 -13.42 -8.32
CA PRO A 134 0.37 -12.54 -9.24
C PRO A 134 1.72 -13.15 -9.60
N ARG A 135 2.13 -12.91 -10.83
CA ARG A 135 3.45 -13.31 -11.33
C ARG A 135 4.01 -12.28 -12.28
N ILE A 136 5.32 -12.17 -12.35
CA ILE A 136 6.00 -11.42 -13.38
C ILE A 136 6.19 -12.34 -14.58
N VAL A 137 5.76 -11.90 -15.72
CA VAL A 137 5.85 -12.65 -16.98
C VAL A 137 6.64 -11.86 -18.01
N PRO A 138 7.42 -12.54 -18.87
CA PRO A 138 7.98 -11.91 -20.06
C PRO A 138 6.86 -11.35 -20.93
N CYS A 139 7.02 -10.13 -21.40
CA CYS A 139 6.02 -9.47 -22.23
C CYS A 139 6.65 -8.44 -23.16
N ASP A 140 6.88 -8.80 -24.40
CA ASP A 140 7.44 -7.96 -25.46
C ASP A 140 6.40 -7.03 -26.12
N THR A 141 5.13 -7.13 -25.71
CA THR A 141 4.03 -6.35 -26.29
C THR A 141 3.75 -5.04 -25.57
N PHE A 142 4.34 -4.81 -24.39
CA PHE A 142 4.22 -3.56 -23.64
C PHE A 142 5.32 -2.57 -24.00
N LEU A 143 5.01 -1.28 -23.91
CA LEU A 143 5.91 -0.21 -24.36
C LEU A 143 7.07 0.08 -23.40
N SER A 144 7.04 -0.40 -22.15
CA SER A 144 7.97 -0.01 -21.09
C SER A 144 9.00 -1.06 -20.74
N GLY A 145 9.22 -2.08 -21.53
CA GLY A 145 10.27 -3.06 -21.24
C GLY A 145 9.94 -4.49 -21.67
N GLU A 146 10.51 -5.47 -20.97
CA GLU A 146 10.43 -6.89 -21.30
C GLU A 146 9.51 -7.69 -20.38
N LYS A 147 9.00 -7.07 -19.31
CA LYS A 147 8.22 -7.75 -18.27
C LYS A 147 6.93 -7.02 -17.96
N ALA A 148 5.94 -7.77 -17.52
CA ALA A 148 4.68 -7.25 -17.02
C ALA A 148 4.21 -8.03 -15.79
N LEU A 149 3.40 -7.39 -14.96
CA LEU A 149 2.69 -8.05 -13.89
C LEU A 149 1.43 -8.71 -14.42
N GLU A 150 1.30 -10.01 -14.23
CA GLU A 150 0.12 -10.79 -14.59
C GLU A 150 -0.62 -11.25 -13.33
N PHE A 151 -1.95 -11.12 -13.31
CA PHE A 151 -2.80 -11.69 -12.27
C PHE A 151 -4.08 -12.28 -12.85
N THR A 152 -4.63 -13.27 -12.17
CA THR A 152 -5.88 -13.92 -12.58
C THR A 152 -7.06 -13.26 -11.88
N GLY A 153 -8.09 -12.90 -12.64
CA GLY A 153 -9.37 -12.40 -12.16
C GLY A 153 -10.16 -13.46 -11.40
N GLY A 154 -11.24 -13.01 -10.75
CA GLY A 154 -12.16 -13.82 -10.01
C GLY A 154 -12.62 -13.16 -8.72
N LYS A 155 -13.67 -13.68 -8.11
CA LYS A 155 -14.25 -13.13 -6.90
C LYS A 155 -13.22 -13.00 -5.76
N GLY A 156 -13.02 -11.78 -5.28
CA GLY A 156 -12.12 -11.50 -4.16
C GLY A 156 -10.63 -11.50 -4.51
N LYS A 157 -10.27 -11.64 -5.79
CA LYS A 157 -8.91 -11.47 -6.27
C LYS A 157 -8.67 -10.03 -6.68
N GLU A 158 -7.61 -9.42 -6.18
CA GLU A 158 -7.26 -8.04 -6.46
C GLU A 158 -5.75 -7.81 -6.33
N LEU A 159 -5.24 -6.90 -7.14
CA LEU A 159 -3.95 -6.25 -6.93
C LEU A 159 -4.21 -4.92 -6.22
N ARG A 160 -3.53 -4.68 -5.12
CA ARG A 160 -3.65 -3.44 -4.36
C ARG A 160 -2.27 -2.88 -4.06
N SER A 161 -2.10 -1.56 -4.24
CA SER A 161 -0.87 -0.90 -3.81
C SER A 161 -0.74 -0.93 -2.28
N ARG A 162 0.47 -0.72 -1.78
CA ARG A 162 0.67 -0.25 -0.41
C ARG A 162 0.06 1.14 -0.25
N PRO A 163 -0.15 1.59 0.99
CA PRO A 163 -0.62 2.95 1.25
C PRO A 163 0.32 3.99 0.65
N LEU A 164 -0.24 4.91 -0.13
CA LEU A 164 0.50 5.99 -0.80
C LEU A 164 0.08 7.34 -0.20
N PRO A 165 1.03 8.22 0.14
CA PRO A 165 0.71 9.53 0.71
C PRO A 165 0.14 10.47 -0.34
N VAL A 166 -0.90 11.23 0.03
CA VAL A 166 -1.50 12.27 -0.80
C VAL A 166 -1.86 13.49 0.03
N ARG A 167 -1.99 14.65 -0.61
CA ARG A 167 -2.35 15.94 0.03
C ARG A 167 -3.74 16.39 -0.38
N ILE A 168 -4.54 16.85 0.57
CA ILE A 168 -5.86 17.43 0.33
C ILE A 168 -5.75 18.61 -0.64
N GLY A 169 -6.68 18.71 -1.59
CA GLY A 169 -6.75 19.75 -2.61
C GLY A 169 -5.76 19.58 -3.76
N LYS A 170 -4.86 18.57 -3.73
CA LYS A 170 -3.95 18.26 -4.83
C LYS A 170 -4.53 17.22 -5.76
N THR A 171 -4.17 17.31 -7.03
CA THR A 171 -4.58 16.35 -8.05
C THR A 171 -3.47 15.32 -8.29
N TYR A 172 -3.84 14.07 -8.32
CA TYR A 172 -2.95 12.95 -8.61
C TYR A 172 -3.40 12.23 -9.87
N ARG A 173 -2.44 11.69 -10.61
CA ARG A 173 -2.69 10.93 -11.82
C ARG A 173 -2.09 9.53 -11.70
N LEU A 174 -2.96 8.53 -11.86
CA LEU A 174 -2.60 7.14 -12.07
C LEU A 174 -2.50 6.89 -13.56
N LYS A 175 -1.34 6.44 -14.03
CA LYS A 175 -1.13 5.96 -15.41
C LYS A 175 -0.69 4.51 -15.38
N PHE A 176 -1.09 3.75 -16.35
CA PHE A 176 -0.66 2.36 -16.55
C PHE A 176 -1.04 1.88 -17.94
N SER A 177 -0.33 0.85 -18.40
CA SER A 177 -0.71 0.07 -19.58
C SER A 177 -1.34 -1.25 -19.11
N ALA A 178 -2.38 -1.71 -19.78
CA ALA A 178 -3.01 -2.97 -19.44
C ALA A 178 -3.51 -3.72 -20.70
N ALA A 179 -3.51 -5.05 -20.60
CA ALA A 179 -4.03 -5.94 -21.64
C ALA A 179 -4.67 -7.19 -21.02
N SER A 180 -5.51 -7.88 -21.80
CA SER A 180 -5.88 -9.25 -21.53
C SER A 180 -4.81 -10.20 -22.08
N ALA A 181 -4.42 -11.20 -21.33
CA ALA A 181 -3.48 -12.21 -21.82
C ALA A 181 -4.09 -13.14 -22.88
N LYS A 182 -5.44 -13.20 -22.94
CA LYS A 182 -6.18 -14.02 -23.90
C LYS A 182 -7.57 -13.47 -24.17
N GLY A 183 -7.84 -13.14 -25.41
CA GLY A 183 -9.15 -12.65 -25.83
C GLY A 183 -9.52 -11.30 -25.22
N LYS A 184 -10.79 -11.12 -24.93
CA LYS A 184 -11.31 -9.92 -24.27
C LYS A 184 -11.55 -10.18 -22.80
N ALA A 185 -11.28 -9.19 -21.95
CA ALA A 185 -11.55 -9.26 -20.51
C ALA A 185 -12.05 -7.92 -19.97
N GLY A 186 -13.00 -7.98 -19.05
CA GLY A 186 -13.43 -6.85 -18.24
C GLY A 186 -12.57 -6.75 -16.98
N ALA A 187 -12.05 -5.57 -16.71
CA ALA A 187 -11.34 -5.27 -15.49
C ALA A 187 -11.76 -3.92 -14.92
N ALA A 188 -11.22 -3.56 -13.79
CA ALA A 188 -11.37 -2.23 -13.22
C ALA A 188 -10.08 -1.79 -12.53
N ALA A 189 -9.80 -0.50 -12.64
CA ALA A 189 -8.77 0.18 -11.88
C ALA A 189 -9.39 1.30 -11.06
N GLY A 190 -8.87 1.54 -9.85
CA GLY A 190 -9.45 2.58 -9.00
C GLY A 190 -8.49 3.11 -7.95
N ILE A 191 -8.85 4.28 -7.41
CA ILE A 191 -8.16 4.98 -6.34
C ILE A 191 -9.11 5.07 -5.16
N GLN A 192 -8.72 4.54 -4.02
CA GLN A 192 -9.50 4.49 -2.79
C GLN A 192 -8.81 5.30 -1.70
N PHE A 193 -9.52 6.22 -1.06
CA PHE A 193 -9.03 6.84 0.16
C PHE A 193 -9.00 5.80 1.29
N TRP A 194 -7.94 5.81 2.04
CA TRP A 194 -7.71 4.84 3.10
C TRP A 194 -7.17 5.53 4.35
N SER A 195 -7.66 5.13 5.50
CA SER A 195 -7.18 5.62 6.78
C SER A 195 -6.31 4.58 7.47
N PRO A 196 -5.07 4.92 7.85
CA PRO A 196 -4.24 4.06 8.69
C PRO A 196 -4.77 3.93 10.12
N PHE A 197 -5.79 4.71 10.49
CA PHE A 197 -6.44 4.70 11.82
C PHE A 197 -7.85 4.11 11.80
N GLY A 198 -8.17 3.34 10.76
CA GLY A 198 -9.50 2.73 10.57
C GLY A 198 -10.46 3.62 9.78
N HIS A 199 -11.50 3.01 9.25
CA HIS A 199 -12.46 3.71 8.39
C HIS A 199 -13.36 4.63 9.19
N LYS A 200 -13.55 5.85 8.71
CA LYS A 200 -14.38 6.89 9.32
C LYS A 200 -15.74 7.06 8.64
N GLY A 201 -15.99 6.39 7.53
CA GLY A 201 -17.22 6.59 6.79
C GLY A 201 -17.31 5.78 5.49
N LYS A 202 -18.10 6.29 4.54
CA LYS A 202 -18.15 5.71 3.20
C LYS A 202 -16.84 5.93 2.48
N HIS A 203 -16.25 4.84 1.99
CA HIS A 203 -15.07 4.92 1.14
C HIS A 203 -15.36 5.77 -0.09
N PHE A 204 -14.67 6.87 -0.25
CA PHE A 204 -14.66 7.55 -1.53
C PHE A 204 -13.80 6.73 -2.48
N TYR A 205 -14.41 6.29 -3.57
CA TYR A 205 -13.78 5.40 -4.52
C TYR A 205 -13.94 5.95 -5.95
N ARG A 206 -12.83 6.25 -6.60
CA ARG A 206 -12.81 6.59 -8.02
C ARG A 206 -12.39 5.36 -8.80
N GLN A 207 -13.32 4.80 -9.57
CA GLN A 207 -13.10 3.59 -10.34
C GLN A 207 -13.38 3.83 -11.81
N THR A 208 -12.56 3.22 -12.66
CA THR A 208 -12.74 3.17 -14.11
C THR A 208 -12.83 1.71 -14.55
N ARG A 209 -13.84 1.41 -15.35
CA ARG A 209 -13.98 0.10 -16.00
C ARG A 209 -13.06 0.04 -17.20
N LEU A 210 -12.41 -1.08 -17.39
CA LEU A 210 -11.47 -1.36 -18.45
C LEU A 210 -12.04 -2.47 -19.33
N ALA A 211 -12.18 -2.22 -20.62
CA ALA A 211 -12.49 -3.24 -21.61
C ALA A 211 -11.18 -3.64 -22.30
N LEU A 212 -10.54 -4.68 -21.79
CA LEU A 212 -9.21 -5.09 -22.22
C LEU A 212 -9.28 -6.05 -23.41
N ILE A 213 -8.33 -5.90 -24.31
CA ILE A 213 -8.03 -6.80 -25.42
C ILE A 213 -6.57 -7.29 -25.30
N GLU A 214 -6.12 -8.18 -26.15
CA GLU A 214 -4.76 -8.72 -26.11
C GLU A 214 -3.69 -7.65 -26.43
N THR A 215 -4.06 -6.61 -27.20
CA THR A 215 -3.17 -5.48 -27.45
C THR A 215 -3.15 -4.55 -26.24
N PRO A 216 -1.99 -4.16 -25.72
CA PRO A 216 -1.87 -3.21 -24.63
C PRO A 216 -2.54 -1.88 -24.93
N GLN A 217 -3.19 -1.32 -23.92
CA GLN A 217 -3.87 -0.05 -23.98
C GLN A 217 -3.42 0.81 -22.80
N ASP A 218 -3.20 2.10 -23.06
CA ASP A 218 -2.82 3.06 -22.02
C ASP A 218 -4.05 3.65 -21.34
N PHE A 219 -3.99 3.74 -20.03
CA PHE A 219 -5.04 4.30 -19.19
C PHE A 219 -4.50 5.43 -18.33
N SER A 220 -5.37 6.40 -18.06
CA SER A 220 -5.10 7.51 -17.15
C SER A 220 -6.33 7.82 -16.32
N ILE A 221 -6.15 7.86 -15.00
CA ILE A 221 -7.21 8.20 -14.03
C ILE A 221 -6.69 9.35 -13.17
N GLU A 222 -7.44 10.45 -13.14
CA GLU A 222 -7.13 11.59 -12.27
C GLU A 222 -8.10 11.67 -11.10
N ILE A 223 -7.57 12.09 -9.96
CA ILE A 223 -8.35 12.40 -8.76
C ILE A 223 -7.80 13.63 -8.08
N THR A 224 -8.66 14.57 -7.78
CA THR A 224 -8.36 15.64 -6.82
C THR A 224 -8.75 15.14 -5.43
N VAL A 225 -7.83 15.19 -4.49
CA VAL A 225 -8.09 14.75 -3.11
C VAL A 225 -9.10 15.68 -2.45
N PRO A 226 -10.31 15.21 -2.12
CA PRO A 226 -11.35 16.06 -1.57
C PRO A 226 -11.04 16.45 -0.12
N PRO A 227 -11.72 17.49 0.40
CA PRO A 227 -11.66 17.82 1.82
C PRO A 227 -12.30 16.72 2.68
N ALA A 228 -11.91 16.67 3.97
CA ALA A 228 -12.43 15.68 4.92
C ALA A 228 -13.96 15.70 5.08
N SER A 229 -14.62 16.83 4.81
CA SER A 229 -16.09 16.97 4.84
C SER A 229 -16.78 16.13 3.75
N GLU A 230 -16.13 15.91 2.62
CA GLU A 230 -16.64 15.09 1.51
C GLU A 230 -16.19 13.62 1.60
N ALA A 231 -14.94 13.41 2.04
CA ALA A 231 -14.36 12.09 2.22
C ALA A 231 -13.56 12.03 3.54
N PRO A 232 -14.18 11.60 4.64
CA PRO A 232 -13.52 11.55 5.96
C PRO A 232 -12.21 10.76 5.97
N ASP A 233 -12.09 9.70 5.18
CA ASP A 233 -10.86 8.91 5.08
C ASP A 233 -9.74 9.65 4.31
N ALA A 234 -10.06 10.66 3.49
CA ALA A 234 -9.08 11.51 2.82
C ALA A 234 -8.32 12.42 3.81
N ALA A 235 -8.90 12.69 4.98
CA ALA A 235 -8.26 13.49 6.03
C ALA A 235 -6.93 12.93 6.51
N ASP A 236 -6.71 11.63 6.37
CA ASP A 236 -5.47 10.98 6.78
C ASP A 236 -4.38 11.04 5.69
N GLY A 237 -4.71 11.61 4.52
CA GLY A 237 -3.75 11.87 3.45
C GLY A 237 -3.17 10.60 2.82
N VAL A 238 -3.97 9.56 2.66
CA VAL A 238 -3.52 8.25 2.16
C VAL A 238 -4.50 7.66 1.17
N VAL A 239 -3.98 7.04 0.10
CA VAL A 239 -4.76 6.28 -0.87
C VAL A 239 -4.20 4.89 -1.09
N LEU A 240 -5.04 4.00 -1.61
CA LEU A 240 -4.69 2.71 -2.19
C LEU A 240 -5.10 2.69 -3.65
N LEU A 241 -4.28 2.09 -4.49
CA LEU A 241 -4.64 1.77 -5.87
C LEU A 241 -5.14 0.33 -5.92
N ASN A 242 -6.22 0.10 -6.64
CA ASN A 242 -6.83 -1.22 -6.76
C ASN A 242 -7.01 -1.58 -8.23
N PHE A 243 -6.66 -2.83 -8.57
CA PHE A 243 -6.93 -3.43 -9.86
C PHE A 243 -7.59 -4.78 -9.63
N TYR A 244 -8.66 -5.06 -10.32
CA TYR A 244 -9.36 -6.34 -10.19
C TYR A 244 -10.17 -6.66 -11.44
N SER A 245 -10.49 -7.94 -11.62
CA SER A 245 -11.49 -8.41 -12.56
C SER A 245 -12.46 -9.33 -11.82
N GLY A 246 -13.75 -9.11 -12.01
CA GLY A 246 -14.79 -10.01 -11.52
C GLY A 246 -14.99 -11.25 -12.38
N GLU A 247 -14.37 -11.30 -13.57
CA GLU A 247 -14.47 -12.42 -14.49
C GLU A 247 -13.56 -13.57 -14.03
N GLU A 248 -14.15 -14.73 -13.80
CA GLU A 248 -13.39 -15.93 -13.42
C GLU A 248 -12.43 -16.33 -14.54
N ASN A 249 -11.18 -16.57 -14.15
CA ASN A 249 -10.10 -16.97 -15.05
C ASN A 249 -9.68 -15.93 -16.09
N ALA A 250 -10.16 -14.70 -16.02
CA ALA A 250 -9.59 -13.62 -16.80
C ALA A 250 -8.13 -13.39 -16.38
N VAL A 251 -7.22 -13.35 -17.34
CA VAL A 251 -5.80 -13.11 -17.06
C VAL A 251 -5.45 -11.71 -17.53
N ILE A 252 -5.10 -10.85 -16.59
CA ILE A 252 -4.83 -9.43 -16.80
C ILE A 252 -3.34 -9.17 -16.66
N ARG A 253 -2.79 -8.42 -17.60
CA ARG A 253 -1.41 -7.90 -17.54
C ARG A 253 -1.44 -6.40 -17.32
N ILE A 254 -0.56 -5.92 -16.46
CA ILE A 254 -0.38 -4.49 -16.15
C ILE A 254 1.10 -4.17 -16.21
N ASP A 255 1.40 -2.97 -16.74
CA ASP A 255 2.75 -2.45 -16.81
C ASP A 255 2.78 -0.91 -16.79
N ALA A 256 3.96 -0.31 -16.72
CA ALA A 256 4.19 1.14 -16.73
C ALA A 256 3.35 1.88 -15.68
N LEU A 257 3.18 1.27 -14.52
CA LEU A 257 2.35 1.81 -13.45
C LEU A 257 3.04 2.99 -12.78
N SER A 258 2.39 4.17 -12.83
CA SER A 258 2.88 5.42 -12.30
C SER A 258 1.76 6.14 -11.54
N PHE A 259 2.07 6.65 -10.35
CA PHE A 259 1.15 7.47 -9.57
C PHE A 259 1.87 8.68 -8.98
N ARG A 260 1.51 9.87 -9.41
CA ARG A 260 2.16 11.12 -8.99
C ARG A 260 1.21 12.31 -8.94
N GLU A 261 1.60 13.33 -8.17
CA GLU A 261 0.94 14.62 -8.16
C GLU A 261 1.06 15.28 -9.54
N VAL A 262 -0.04 15.88 -10.00
CA VAL A 262 -0.08 16.66 -11.24
C VAL A 262 0.21 18.11 -10.88
N GLU A 263 1.24 18.70 -11.49
CA GLU A 263 1.49 20.12 -11.34
C GLU A 263 0.32 20.91 -11.96
N THR A 264 -0.37 21.67 -11.16
CA THR A 264 -1.31 22.69 -11.62
C THR A 264 -0.50 23.85 -12.18
N LYS A 265 -0.62 24.08 -13.49
CA LYS A 265 -0.04 25.26 -14.15
C LYS A 265 -0.72 26.52 -13.66
#